data_9d3f3e8d11fd8cbed03a2de012f2637d
#
_entry.id   9d3f3e8d11fd8cbed03a2de012f2637d
#
_cell.length_a   1.000
_cell.length_b   1.000
_cell.length_c   1.000
_cell.angle_alpha   90.00
_cell.angle_beta   90.00
_cell.angle_gamma   90.00
#
_symmetry.space_group_name_H-M   'P 1'
#
loop_
_entity.id
_entity.type
_entity.pdbx_description
1 polymer ?
#
loop_
_entity_poly.entity_id
_entity_poly.type
_entity_poly.pdbx_seq_one_letter_code
_entity_poly.pdbx_strand_id
1 'polypeptide(L)'
;MGSGEVYAQEATPGPGAVQVTIIPGGATFFTEGKNSQGPSFGNYDLGAGLAVNFNRYVGIEGEVSGALGIAQDLQLGGATANLKTPNLLNYSGNLVLYAPNRSSVVPYVTGGIGGLSAFERPGLGINNTETFLTGNVGGGLNWYAGRWGLRGDYRFVAVRAKDDAPDFFGQETRYGHRVYGGVILNVGR
;
A
#
# COMPACT_ATOMS: atom_id res chain seq x y z
N MET A 1 44.25 26.99 2.74
CA MET A 1 43.12 26.37 3.49
C MET A 1 41.94 26.32 2.54
N GLY A 2 41.72 25.18 1.88
CA GLY A 2 40.60 25.00 0.99
C GLY A 2 39.39 24.59 1.81
N SER A 3 38.40 25.47 1.90
CA SER A 3 37.08 25.14 2.39
C SER A 3 36.41 24.20 1.36
N GLY A 4 36.47 22.90 1.62
CA GLY A 4 35.67 21.96 0.86
C GLY A 4 34.20 22.26 1.13
N GLU A 5 33.53 22.86 0.16
CA GLU A 5 32.07 22.90 0.14
C GLU A 5 31.58 21.47 0.06
N VAL A 6 31.10 20.96 1.18
CA VAL A 6 30.31 19.74 1.24
C VAL A 6 29.00 20.08 0.55
N TYR A 7 28.91 19.82 -0.76
CA TYR A 7 27.62 19.84 -1.45
C TYR A 7 26.76 18.80 -0.76
N ALA A 8 25.76 19.26 -0.05
CA ALA A 8 24.69 18.38 0.45
C ALA A 8 24.09 17.70 -0.78
N GLN A 9 24.42 16.42 -0.95
CA GLN A 9 23.95 15.61 -2.06
C GLN A 9 22.41 15.62 -1.99
N GLU A 10 21.76 16.12 -3.05
CA GLU A 10 20.29 16.11 -3.11
C GLU A 10 19.80 14.70 -2.84
N ALA A 11 19.06 14.52 -1.76
CA ALA A 11 18.59 13.21 -1.30
C ALA A 11 17.56 12.59 -2.25
N THR A 12 16.94 13.42 -3.11
CA THR A 12 15.92 12.96 -4.05
C THR A 12 16.57 12.30 -5.26
N PRO A 13 16.14 11.10 -5.65
CA PRO A 13 16.65 10.42 -6.84
C PRO A 13 16.47 11.25 -8.10
N GLY A 14 17.50 11.32 -8.92
CA GLY A 14 17.50 12.05 -10.19
C GLY A 14 16.67 11.37 -11.29
N PRO A 15 16.61 12.00 -12.50
CA PRO A 15 15.94 11.41 -13.65
C PRO A 15 16.49 10.03 -14.01
N GLY A 16 15.58 9.08 -14.32
CA GLY A 16 15.94 7.70 -14.67
C GLY A 16 16.35 6.83 -13.49
N ALA A 17 16.35 7.35 -12.26
CA ALA A 17 16.64 6.54 -11.09
C ALA A 17 15.53 5.49 -10.86
N VAL A 18 15.95 4.27 -10.62
CA VAL A 18 15.09 3.15 -10.27
C VAL A 18 15.19 2.90 -8.78
N GLN A 19 14.05 2.76 -8.12
CA GLN A 19 13.96 2.45 -6.70
C GLN A 19 13.23 1.13 -6.49
N VAL A 20 13.84 0.23 -5.75
CA VAL A 20 13.18 -0.98 -5.24
C VAL A 20 12.82 -0.72 -3.79
N THR A 21 11.56 -0.90 -3.44
CA THR A 21 11.07 -0.84 -2.06
C THR A 21 10.71 -2.24 -1.60
N ILE A 22 11.25 -2.69 -0.49
CA ILE A 22 10.79 -3.91 0.21
C ILE A 22 9.95 -3.47 1.39
N ILE A 23 8.77 -4.07 1.53
CA ILE A 23 7.80 -3.81 2.61
C ILE A 23 7.81 -5.03 3.54
N PRO A 24 8.62 -5.02 4.59
CA PRO A 24 8.73 -6.14 5.53
C PRO A 24 7.53 -6.23 6.47
N GLY A 25 6.74 -5.16 6.58
CA GLY A 25 5.58 -5.13 7.46
C GLY A 25 4.75 -3.88 7.33
N GLY A 26 3.46 -4.09 7.55
CA GLY A 26 2.44 -3.06 7.57
C GLY A 26 1.11 -3.64 8.02
N ALA A 27 0.06 -2.85 7.89
CA ALA A 27 -1.29 -3.27 8.17
C ALA A 27 -2.28 -2.62 7.21
N THR A 28 -3.25 -3.42 6.76
CA THR A 28 -4.41 -2.94 6.02
C THR A 28 -5.66 -3.15 6.85
N PHE A 29 -6.46 -2.11 7.01
CA PHE A 29 -7.72 -2.12 7.74
C PHE A 29 -8.85 -1.76 6.80
N PHE A 30 -9.89 -2.61 6.73
CA PHE A 30 -11.13 -2.32 6.01
C PHE A 30 -12.21 -1.92 7.01
N THR A 31 -12.94 -0.86 6.67
CA THR A 31 -14.09 -0.40 7.44
C THR A 31 -15.31 -1.26 7.13
N GLU A 32 -16.29 -1.28 8.04
CA GLU A 32 -17.60 -1.88 7.82
C GLU A 32 -18.29 -1.32 6.57
N GLY A 33 -19.04 -2.15 5.85
CA GLY A 33 -19.86 -1.73 4.72
C GLY A 33 -20.98 -0.77 5.15
N LYS A 34 -21.46 0.08 4.23
CA LYS A 34 -22.49 1.10 4.52
C LYS A 34 -23.81 0.50 5.04
N ASN A 35 -24.17 -0.70 4.57
CA ASN A 35 -25.40 -1.39 4.97
C ASN A 35 -25.13 -2.48 6.00
N SER A 36 -24.01 -2.41 6.73
CA SER A 36 -23.55 -3.42 7.69
C SER A 36 -23.31 -4.79 7.06
N GLN A 37 -23.11 -4.83 5.75
CA GLN A 37 -22.69 -6.02 5.03
C GLN A 37 -21.17 -6.13 5.08
N GLY A 38 -20.70 -7.17 5.72
CA GLY A 38 -19.28 -7.43 5.96
C GLY A 38 -18.67 -6.60 7.09
N PRO A 39 -17.97 -7.25 8.00
CA PRO A 39 -17.39 -6.64 9.18
C PRO A 39 -16.17 -5.76 8.84
N SER A 40 -15.80 -4.90 9.78
CA SER A 40 -14.44 -4.31 9.78
C SER A 40 -13.40 -5.37 10.13
N PHE A 41 -12.26 -5.34 9.47
CA PHE A 41 -11.15 -6.25 9.77
C PHE A 41 -9.80 -5.67 9.38
N GLY A 42 -8.74 -6.21 9.99
CA GLY A 42 -7.37 -5.86 9.67
C GLY A 42 -6.54 -7.06 9.26
N ASN A 43 -5.54 -6.84 8.41
CA ASN A 43 -4.61 -7.84 7.94
C ASN A 43 -3.18 -7.32 8.07
N TYR A 44 -2.21 -8.23 8.20
CA TYR A 44 -0.79 -7.89 8.20
C TYR A 44 -0.25 -7.83 6.77
N ASP A 45 0.42 -6.73 6.41
CA ASP A 45 0.94 -6.51 5.08
C ASP A 45 2.42 -6.78 4.96
N LEU A 46 2.81 -7.38 3.82
CA LEU A 46 4.18 -7.46 3.34
C LEU A 46 4.17 -7.35 1.81
N GLY A 47 5.25 -6.84 1.22
CA GLY A 47 5.25 -6.63 -0.23
C GLY A 47 6.52 -6.03 -0.78
N ALA A 48 6.44 -5.58 -2.03
CA ALA A 48 7.51 -4.88 -2.73
C ALA A 48 6.96 -3.89 -3.75
N GLY A 49 7.76 -2.87 -4.04
CA GLY A 49 7.47 -1.87 -5.06
C GLY A 49 8.69 -1.62 -5.95
N LEU A 50 8.43 -1.22 -7.17
CA LEU A 50 9.43 -0.75 -8.13
C LEU A 50 8.99 0.62 -8.65
N ALA A 51 9.79 1.65 -8.41
CA ALA A 51 9.53 2.99 -8.92
C ALA A 51 10.59 3.41 -9.94
N VAL A 52 10.14 4.12 -10.97
CA VAL A 52 10.99 4.79 -11.96
C VAL A 52 10.71 6.27 -11.93
N ASN A 53 11.75 7.07 -11.68
CA ASN A 53 11.63 8.53 -11.57
C ASN A 53 11.93 9.20 -12.92
N PHE A 54 10.98 9.96 -13.46
CA PHE A 54 11.18 10.76 -14.68
C PHE A 54 12.02 11.99 -14.41
N ASN A 55 11.87 12.55 -13.23
CA ASN A 55 12.63 13.65 -12.70
C ASN A 55 12.57 13.63 -11.16
N ARG A 56 13.13 14.62 -10.49
CA ARG A 56 13.14 14.71 -9.03
C ARG A 56 11.75 14.96 -8.39
N TYR A 57 10.73 15.28 -9.19
CA TYR A 57 9.38 15.60 -8.72
C TYR A 57 8.37 14.50 -9.01
N VAL A 58 8.58 13.72 -10.08
CA VAL A 58 7.57 12.81 -10.62
C VAL A 58 8.17 11.45 -10.93
N GLY A 59 7.51 10.41 -10.49
CA GLY A 59 7.81 9.02 -10.81
C GLY A 59 6.54 8.19 -10.98
N ILE A 60 6.70 6.98 -11.50
CA ILE A 60 5.68 5.94 -11.50
C ILE A 60 6.16 4.78 -10.64
N GLU A 61 5.23 4.13 -9.98
CA GLU A 61 5.51 2.99 -9.10
C GLU A 61 4.56 1.84 -9.40
N GLY A 62 5.09 0.64 -9.61
CA GLY A 62 4.35 -0.61 -9.53
C GLY A 62 4.55 -1.22 -8.16
N GLU A 63 3.48 -1.64 -7.50
CA GLU A 63 3.52 -2.25 -6.17
C GLU A 63 2.71 -3.53 -6.13
N VAL A 64 3.23 -4.53 -5.42
CA VAL A 64 2.52 -5.79 -5.09
C VAL A 64 2.68 -6.05 -3.61
N SER A 65 1.57 -6.34 -2.92
CA SER A 65 1.58 -6.70 -1.50
C SER A 65 0.56 -7.77 -1.16
N GLY A 66 0.96 -8.67 -0.26
CA GLY A 66 0.07 -9.63 0.37
C GLY A 66 -0.40 -9.09 1.71
N ALA A 67 -1.73 -9.05 1.92
CA ALA A 67 -2.32 -8.77 3.22
C ALA A 67 -2.76 -10.11 3.83
N LEU A 68 -1.96 -10.59 4.77
CA LEU A 68 -2.15 -11.88 5.43
C LEU A 68 -3.25 -11.81 6.46
N GLY A 69 -4.24 -12.68 6.32
CA GLY A 69 -5.34 -12.79 7.26
C GLY A 69 -4.88 -13.23 8.65
N ILE A 70 -5.37 -12.56 9.67
CA ILE A 70 -5.12 -12.86 11.08
C ILE A 70 -6.41 -13.28 11.79
N ALA A 71 -6.30 -14.08 12.85
CA ALA A 71 -7.44 -14.41 13.70
C ALA A 71 -7.79 -13.17 14.54
N GLN A 72 -9.05 -12.77 14.47
CA GLN A 72 -9.58 -11.62 15.20
C GLN A 72 -11.07 -11.77 15.46
N ASP A 73 -11.59 -11.04 16.42
CA ASP A 73 -13.00 -11.02 16.73
C ASP A 73 -13.74 -10.16 15.69
N LEU A 74 -14.59 -10.79 14.91
CA LEU A 74 -15.41 -10.16 13.87
C LEU A 74 -16.85 -10.02 14.32
N GLN A 75 -17.45 -8.88 14.06
CA GLN A 75 -18.88 -8.64 14.27
C GLN A 75 -19.66 -9.02 13.01
N LEU A 76 -20.45 -10.07 13.10
CA LEU A 76 -21.24 -10.63 11.99
C LEU A 76 -22.71 -10.65 12.39
N GLY A 77 -23.52 -9.72 11.83
CA GLY A 77 -24.96 -9.72 12.06
C GLY A 77 -25.40 -9.63 13.53
N GLY A 78 -24.62 -8.92 14.38
CA GLY A 78 -24.89 -8.77 15.81
C GLY A 78 -24.28 -9.85 16.71
N ALA A 79 -23.59 -10.84 16.14
CA ALA A 79 -22.79 -11.82 16.88
C ALA A 79 -21.29 -11.57 16.70
N THR A 80 -20.51 -11.84 17.74
CA THR A 80 -19.04 -11.80 17.68
C THR A 80 -18.49 -13.21 17.52
N ALA A 81 -17.62 -13.42 16.50
CA ALA A 81 -16.95 -14.68 16.28
C ALA A 81 -15.44 -14.47 16.06
N ASN A 82 -14.62 -15.31 16.69
CA ASN A 82 -13.17 -15.30 16.44
C ASN A 82 -12.88 -16.08 15.16
N LEU A 83 -12.58 -15.35 14.09
CA LEU A 83 -12.35 -15.92 12.78
C LEU A 83 -11.08 -15.36 12.15
N LYS A 84 -10.41 -16.18 11.34
CA LYS A 84 -9.27 -15.73 10.53
C LYS A 84 -9.79 -15.07 9.27
N THR A 85 -9.39 -13.83 9.03
CA THR A 85 -9.72 -13.06 7.82
C THR A 85 -9.11 -13.66 6.56
N PRO A 86 -9.63 -13.34 5.35
CA PRO A 86 -9.09 -13.85 4.10
C PRO A 86 -7.69 -13.27 3.84
N ASN A 87 -6.84 -14.03 3.16
CA ASN A 87 -5.63 -13.47 2.58
C ASN A 87 -6.00 -12.65 1.35
N LEU A 88 -5.36 -11.49 1.20
CA LEU A 88 -5.59 -10.59 0.07
C LEU A 88 -4.27 -10.38 -0.66
N LEU A 89 -4.33 -10.28 -1.99
CA LEU A 89 -3.22 -9.81 -2.82
C LEU A 89 -3.62 -8.49 -3.44
N ASN A 90 -2.85 -7.45 -3.16
CA ASN A 90 -3.04 -6.14 -3.76
C ASN A 90 -1.91 -5.87 -4.74
N TYR A 91 -2.25 -5.32 -5.92
CA TYR A 91 -1.30 -4.83 -6.90
C TYR A 91 -1.80 -3.55 -7.50
N SER A 92 -0.91 -2.58 -7.71
CA SER A 92 -1.29 -1.25 -8.22
C SER A 92 -0.19 -0.60 -9.05
N GLY A 93 -0.62 0.25 -9.98
CA GLY A 93 0.22 1.22 -10.66
C GLY A 93 -0.11 2.62 -10.14
N ASN A 94 0.90 3.34 -9.71
CA ASN A 94 0.76 4.61 -9.00
C ASN A 94 1.59 5.70 -9.66
N LEU A 95 1.05 6.92 -9.71
CA LEU A 95 1.81 8.14 -9.92
C LEU A 95 2.33 8.63 -8.57
N VAL A 96 3.60 8.97 -8.49
CA VAL A 96 4.25 9.48 -7.27
C VAL A 96 4.76 10.89 -7.52
N LEU A 97 4.36 11.83 -6.66
CA LEU A 97 4.79 13.21 -6.70
C LEU A 97 5.62 13.50 -5.45
N TYR A 98 6.88 13.81 -5.64
CA TYR A 98 7.82 14.12 -4.57
C TYR A 98 7.89 15.62 -4.32
N ALA A 99 8.10 16.00 -3.06
CA ALA A 99 8.41 17.36 -2.65
C ALA A 99 9.90 17.47 -2.26
N PRO A 100 10.82 17.63 -3.25
CA PRO A 100 12.24 17.67 -2.99
C PRO A 100 12.60 18.86 -2.11
N ASN A 101 13.54 18.65 -1.21
CA ASN A 101 14.05 19.67 -0.32
C ASN A 101 15.56 19.42 -0.07
N ARG A 102 16.21 20.23 0.76
CA ARG A 102 17.62 20.09 1.12
C ARG A 102 17.88 19.08 2.25
N SER A 103 16.84 18.42 2.73
CA SER A 103 16.91 17.41 3.80
C SER A 103 17.03 16.00 3.20
N SER A 104 17.51 15.06 4.01
CA SER A 104 17.47 13.63 3.68
C SER A 104 16.06 13.04 3.72
N VAL A 105 15.08 13.77 4.25
CA VAL A 105 13.67 13.36 4.32
C VAL A 105 12.90 14.05 3.21
N VAL A 106 12.32 13.26 2.31
CA VAL A 106 11.57 13.73 1.14
C VAL A 106 10.11 13.31 1.28
N PRO A 107 9.18 14.25 1.53
CA PRO A 107 7.75 13.97 1.48
C PRO A 107 7.30 13.63 0.06
N TYR A 108 6.25 12.82 -0.04
CA TYR A 108 5.60 12.52 -1.31
C TYR A 108 4.11 12.30 -1.13
N VAL A 109 3.38 12.45 -2.22
CA VAL A 109 1.99 12.01 -2.36
C VAL A 109 1.90 11.02 -3.52
N THR A 110 0.94 10.12 -3.46
CA THR A 110 0.77 9.07 -4.47
C THR A 110 -0.70 8.82 -4.72
N GLY A 111 -1.02 8.39 -5.93
CA GLY A 111 -2.36 7.94 -6.28
C GLY A 111 -2.30 7.00 -7.46
N GLY A 112 -3.21 6.03 -7.47
CA GLY A 112 -3.17 5.00 -8.49
C GLY A 112 -4.41 4.12 -8.55
N ILE A 113 -4.35 3.18 -9.48
CA ILE A 113 -5.37 2.16 -9.69
C ILE A 113 -4.73 0.78 -9.68
N GLY A 114 -5.53 -0.23 -9.37
CA GLY A 114 -5.03 -1.59 -9.30
C GLY A 114 -6.11 -2.63 -9.11
N GLY A 115 -5.73 -3.77 -8.58
CA GLY A 115 -6.62 -4.86 -8.23
C GLY A 115 -6.35 -5.38 -6.83
N LEU A 116 -7.38 -5.88 -6.22
CA LEU A 116 -7.34 -6.63 -4.96
C LEU A 116 -7.96 -7.99 -5.19
N SER A 117 -7.19 -9.06 -5.03
CA SER A 117 -7.67 -10.43 -5.08
C SER A 117 -7.87 -10.96 -3.66
N ALA A 118 -9.10 -11.33 -3.32
CA ALA A 118 -9.43 -12.02 -2.09
C ALA A 118 -9.39 -13.52 -2.34
N PHE A 119 -8.52 -14.23 -1.64
CA PHE A 119 -8.42 -15.68 -1.78
C PHE A 119 -9.55 -16.40 -1.07
N GLU A 120 -9.87 -17.58 -1.59
CA GLU A 120 -10.95 -18.41 -1.08
C GLU A 120 -10.85 -18.64 0.43
N ARG A 121 -11.99 -18.52 1.12
CA ARG A 121 -12.15 -18.74 2.56
C ARG A 121 -13.57 -19.24 2.83
N PRO A 122 -13.84 -20.55 2.67
CA PRO A 122 -15.21 -21.08 2.78
C PRO A 122 -15.91 -20.75 4.11
N GLY A 123 -15.14 -20.70 5.21
CA GLY A 123 -15.66 -20.30 6.52
C GLY A 123 -16.19 -18.86 6.62
N LEU A 124 -15.95 -18.04 5.60
CA LEU A 124 -16.46 -16.67 5.46
C LEU A 124 -17.36 -16.51 4.23
N GLY A 125 -17.80 -17.60 3.61
CA GLY A 125 -18.62 -17.57 2.40
C GLY A 125 -17.85 -17.20 1.13
N ILE A 126 -16.53 -17.07 1.18
CA ILE A 126 -15.68 -16.82 0.01
C ILE A 126 -15.28 -18.18 -0.58
N ASN A 127 -16.07 -18.66 -1.54
CA ASN A 127 -15.90 -20.00 -2.12
C ASN A 127 -14.91 -20.04 -3.29
N ASN A 128 -14.60 -18.89 -3.88
CA ASN A 128 -13.63 -18.74 -4.99
C ASN A 128 -12.75 -17.53 -4.76
N THR A 129 -11.61 -17.48 -5.44
CA THR A 129 -10.77 -16.26 -5.47
C THR A 129 -11.47 -15.20 -6.32
N GLU A 130 -11.75 -14.05 -5.72
CA GLU A 130 -12.40 -12.92 -6.37
C GLU A 130 -11.45 -11.74 -6.49
N THR A 131 -11.47 -11.09 -7.65
CA THR A 131 -10.65 -9.90 -7.91
C THR A 131 -11.52 -8.67 -8.10
N PHE A 132 -11.16 -7.59 -7.42
CA PHE A 132 -11.86 -6.31 -7.38
C PHE A 132 -10.97 -5.20 -7.95
N LEU A 133 -11.58 -4.26 -8.67
CA LEU A 133 -10.90 -3.03 -9.07
C LEU A 133 -10.69 -2.14 -7.84
N THR A 134 -9.49 -1.57 -7.71
CA THR A 134 -9.15 -0.66 -6.61
C THR A 134 -8.64 0.67 -7.11
N GLY A 135 -8.92 1.72 -6.34
CA GLY A 135 -8.24 3.01 -6.43
C GLY A 135 -7.56 3.32 -5.10
N ASN A 136 -6.43 3.99 -5.14
CA ASN A 136 -5.75 4.41 -3.93
C ASN A 136 -5.22 5.84 -4.03
N VAL A 137 -5.13 6.51 -2.89
CA VAL A 137 -4.49 7.81 -2.73
C VAL A 137 -3.83 7.86 -1.36
N GLY A 138 -2.67 8.47 -1.28
CA GLY A 138 -1.94 8.53 -0.03
C GLY A 138 -0.68 9.37 -0.10
N GLY A 139 0.23 9.11 0.81
CA GLY A 139 1.50 9.78 0.86
C GLY A 139 2.34 9.31 2.02
N GLY A 140 3.55 9.83 2.08
CA GLY A 140 4.49 9.40 3.07
C GLY A 140 5.77 10.21 3.08
N LEU A 141 6.76 9.63 3.74
CA LEU A 141 8.09 10.18 3.87
C LEU A 141 9.11 9.13 3.43
N ASN A 142 10.04 9.53 2.58
CA ASN A 142 11.23 8.77 2.26
C ASN A 142 12.43 9.42 2.98
N TRP A 143 13.16 8.65 3.76
CA TRP A 143 14.44 9.07 4.30
C TRP A 143 15.57 8.37 3.54
N TYR A 144 16.53 9.12 3.02
CA TYR A 144 17.62 8.57 2.21
C TYR A 144 18.97 8.67 2.92
N ALA A 145 19.74 7.58 2.87
CA ALA A 145 21.11 7.46 3.33
C ALA A 145 21.96 6.80 2.22
N GLY A 146 22.42 7.63 1.26
CA GLY A 146 23.12 7.15 0.07
C GLY A 146 22.22 6.30 -0.85
N ARG A 147 22.60 5.04 -1.07
CA ARG A 147 21.81 4.10 -1.90
C ARG A 147 20.63 3.47 -1.16
N TRP A 148 20.61 3.54 0.15
CA TRP A 148 19.56 2.99 0.99
C TRP A 148 18.62 4.08 1.48
N GLY A 149 17.43 3.70 1.83
CA GLY A 149 16.47 4.58 2.46
C GLY A 149 15.42 3.80 3.24
N LEU A 150 14.67 4.55 4.03
CA LEU A 150 13.49 4.06 4.72
C LEU A 150 12.26 4.80 4.20
N ARG A 151 11.14 4.11 4.14
CA ARG A 151 9.85 4.64 3.73
C ARG A 151 8.81 4.43 4.81
N GLY A 152 8.06 5.49 5.13
CA GLY A 152 6.79 5.41 5.84
C GLY A 152 5.68 5.83 4.90
N ASP A 153 4.66 4.99 4.72
CA ASP A 153 3.58 5.21 3.76
C ASP A 153 2.22 5.02 4.43
N TYR A 154 1.28 5.87 4.06
CA TYR A 154 -0.13 5.74 4.37
C TYR A 154 -0.94 5.85 3.10
N ARG A 155 -1.91 4.95 2.91
CA ARG A 155 -2.84 4.95 1.76
C ARG A 155 -4.28 4.75 2.21
N PHE A 156 -5.15 5.54 1.64
CA PHE A 156 -6.57 5.28 1.59
C PHE A 156 -6.85 4.45 0.33
N VAL A 157 -7.59 3.36 0.47
CA VAL A 157 -7.92 2.42 -0.60
C VAL A 157 -9.44 2.33 -0.72
N ALA A 158 -9.93 2.45 -1.95
CA ALA A 158 -11.33 2.19 -2.29
C ALA A 158 -11.39 0.92 -3.15
N VAL A 159 -12.19 -0.04 -2.75
CA VAL A 159 -12.45 -1.29 -3.46
C VAL A 159 -13.83 -1.22 -4.08
N ARG A 160 -13.92 -1.31 -5.41
CA ARG A 160 -15.18 -1.20 -6.13
C ARG A 160 -16.05 -2.44 -5.88
N ALA A 161 -17.34 -2.21 -5.63
CA ALA A 161 -18.34 -3.27 -5.53
C ALA A 161 -18.43 -4.10 -6.81
N LYS A 162 -18.80 -5.39 -6.63
CA LYS A 162 -19.08 -6.34 -7.70
C LYS A 162 -20.33 -7.13 -7.31
N ASP A 163 -21.33 -7.16 -8.17
CA ASP A 163 -22.67 -7.68 -7.86
C ASP A 163 -22.67 -9.17 -7.46
N ASP A 164 -21.75 -9.98 -8.01
CA ASP A 164 -21.63 -11.41 -7.73
C ASP A 164 -20.62 -11.75 -6.62
N ALA A 165 -20.17 -10.75 -5.88
CA ALA A 165 -19.16 -10.95 -4.84
C ALA A 165 -19.76 -11.53 -3.55
N PRO A 166 -18.94 -12.22 -2.70
CA PRO A 166 -19.37 -12.70 -1.40
C PRO A 166 -19.84 -11.57 -0.46
N ASP A 167 -20.88 -11.84 0.35
CA ASP A 167 -21.43 -10.88 1.31
C ASP A 167 -20.37 -10.34 2.29
N PHE A 168 -19.42 -11.18 2.68
CA PHE A 168 -18.33 -10.78 3.59
C PHE A 168 -17.49 -9.65 3.03
N PHE A 169 -17.22 -9.65 1.70
CA PHE A 169 -16.36 -8.66 1.07
C PHE A 169 -16.67 -8.53 -0.42
N GLY A 170 -17.08 -7.34 -0.86
CA GLY A 170 -17.12 -6.98 -2.27
C GLY A 170 -18.49 -6.70 -2.86
N GLN A 171 -19.62 -7.03 -2.23
CA GLN A 171 -20.95 -6.63 -2.71
C GLN A 171 -21.17 -5.11 -2.61
N GLU A 172 -20.48 -4.46 -1.66
CA GLU A 172 -20.48 -3.02 -1.51
C GLU A 172 -19.09 -2.44 -1.75
N THR A 173 -19.04 -1.16 -2.13
CA THR A 173 -17.77 -0.43 -2.15
C THR A 173 -17.21 -0.38 -0.74
N ARG A 174 -16.02 -0.93 -0.56
CA ARG A 174 -15.31 -0.95 0.72
C ARG A 174 -14.18 0.05 0.73
N TYR A 175 -13.99 0.65 1.88
CA TYR A 175 -12.88 1.57 2.10
C TYR A 175 -11.90 0.95 3.07
N GLY A 176 -10.62 1.18 2.79
CA GLY A 176 -9.54 0.66 3.60
C GLY A 176 -8.46 1.72 3.86
N HIS A 177 -7.73 1.49 4.93
CA HIS A 177 -6.57 2.28 5.33
C HIS A 177 -5.38 1.35 5.42
N ARG A 178 -4.31 1.70 4.74
CA ARG A 178 -3.09 0.92 4.73
C ARG A 178 -1.93 1.77 5.25
N VAL A 179 -1.16 1.20 6.18
CA VAL A 179 0.05 1.82 6.73
C VAL A 179 1.17 0.81 6.64
N TYR A 180 2.32 1.22 6.11
CA TYR A 180 3.49 0.34 6.09
C TYR A 180 4.81 1.08 6.25
N GLY A 181 5.82 0.33 6.70
CA GLY A 181 7.22 0.69 6.64
C GLY A 181 7.94 -0.07 5.53
N GLY A 182 8.88 0.58 4.87
CA GLY A 182 9.65 -0.03 3.79
C GLY A 182 11.13 0.33 3.82
N VAL A 183 11.94 -0.53 3.21
CA VAL A 183 13.35 -0.28 2.93
C VAL A 183 13.50 0.00 1.45
N ILE A 184 14.10 1.13 1.11
CA ILE A 184 14.35 1.55 -0.27
C ILE A 184 15.79 1.22 -0.65
N LEU A 185 15.96 0.68 -1.86
CA LEU A 185 17.25 0.57 -2.53
C LEU A 185 17.21 1.35 -3.85
N ASN A 186 18.08 2.35 -4.00
CA ASN A 186 18.25 3.06 -5.24
C ASN A 186 19.20 2.26 -6.15
N VAL A 187 18.69 1.84 -7.31
CA VAL A 187 19.39 1.03 -8.31
C VAL A 187 19.56 1.90 -9.56
N GLY A 188 20.78 2.29 -9.85
CA GLY A 188 21.11 3.16 -10.99
C GLY A 188 21.08 4.65 -10.63
N ARG A 189 22.12 5.30 -11.05
CA ARG A 189 22.28 6.76 -11.18
C ARG A 189 22.36 7.09 -12.65
#